data_3aaeeaca0016912e51768bc7c88ea4e7
#
_entry.id   3aaeeaca0016912e51768bc7c88ea4e7
#
_cell.length_a   1.000
_cell.length_b   1.000
_cell.length_c   1.000
_cell.angle_alpha   90.00
_cell.angle_beta   90.00
_cell.angle_gamma   90.00
#
_symmetry.space_group_name_H-M   'P 1'
#
loop_
_entity.id
_entity.type
_entity.pdbx_description
1 polymer ?
#
loop_
_entity_poly.entity_id
_entity_poly.type
_entity_poly.pdbx_seq_one_letter_code
_entity_poly.pdbx_strand_id
1 'polypeptide(L)'
;MKRVRLHSLLLPAVLGALAATSCERGNPGEKVFAVRGVVQKAMPGDPSMMIIDHEEIPGYMPRMVMPFKAKDPAEFAKLEPGMVVTFDYHVVEDESWVTGVNVTGETGKITLDERKPDASTLAKPGDRLPAVTFLDETGKAVRLSEFEGMPVALTFVFSRCPVPEYCPRMMNQFAAVIEAMKSNPGAPAAYRLLTISFDHEHDRPEVLKAWAAAFGYREGLPWTLLSSEDPAPVRDLAIPTGLRYGEANGTIQHNLRTLVLNPDGTIRRLFTDESWTVAELVAELVAAGQPSSSH
;
A
#
# COMPACT_ATOMS: atom_id res chain seq x y z
N MET A 1 -88.11 -25.57 30.31
CA MET A 1 -87.48 -24.92 29.12
C MET A 1 -86.57 -23.81 29.60
N LYS A 2 -85.27 -24.07 29.71
CA LYS A 2 -84.22 -23.08 30.09
C LYS A 2 -83.33 -22.82 28.90
N ARG A 3 -83.27 -21.57 28.42
CA ARG A 3 -82.40 -21.12 27.32
C ARG A 3 -81.05 -20.88 27.89
N VAL A 4 -80.05 -21.57 27.34
CA VAL A 4 -78.60 -21.31 27.58
C VAL A 4 -78.16 -20.25 26.61
N ARG A 5 -77.65 -19.13 27.16
CA ARG A 5 -76.95 -18.05 26.35
C ARG A 5 -75.51 -18.42 26.18
N LEU A 6 -75.08 -18.54 24.93
CA LEU A 6 -73.70 -18.73 24.54
C LEU A 6 -72.99 -17.35 24.46
N HIS A 7 -72.01 -17.15 25.32
CA HIS A 7 -71.16 -15.95 25.28
C HIS A 7 -69.96 -16.20 24.34
N SER A 8 -69.94 -15.50 23.24
CA SER A 8 -68.79 -15.48 22.35
C SER A 8 -67.68 -14.62 22.97
N LEU A 9 -66.54 -15.23 23.32
CA LEU A 9 -65.31 -14.57 23.69
C LEU A 9 -64.55 -14.23 22.42
N LEU A 10 -64.44 -12.95 22.13
CA LEU A 10 -63.51 -12.38 21.10
C LEU A 10 -62.11 -12.29 21.69
N LEU A 11 -61.21 -13.08 21.16
CA LEU A 11 -59.76 -12.98 21.45
C LEU A 11 -59.13 -11.92 20.53
N PRO A 12 -58.38 -10.92 21.04
CA PRO A 12 -57.66 -10.00 20.17
C PRO A 12 -56.39 -10.69 19.63
N ALA A 13 -56.26 -10.75 18.32
CA ALA A 13 -55.05 -11.17 17.63
C ALA A 13 -54.00 -10.07 17.80
N VAL A 14 -52.98 -10.36 18.61
CA VAL A 14 -51.76 -9.53 18.69
C VAL A 14 -50.89 -9.86 17.49
N LEU A 15 -50.86 -8.96 16.51
CA LEU A 15 -49.96 -9.01 15.36
C LEU A 15 -48.54 -8.59 15.85
N GLY A 16 -47.71 -9.57 16.18
CA GLY A 16 -46.31 -9.34 16.48
C GLY A 16 -45.55 -8.96 15.20
N ALA A 17 -45.17 -7.70 15.08
CA ALA A 17 -44.24 -7.26 14.06
C ALA A 17 -42.86 -7.86 14.39
N LEU A 18 -42.45 -8.90 13.65
CA LEU A 18 -41.01 -9.31 13.62
C LEU A 18 -40.22 -8.19 12.95
N ALA A 19 -39.53 -7.41 13.76
CA ALA A 19 -38.45 -6.57 13.27
C ALA A 19 -37.31 -7.51 12.79
N ALA A 20 -37.19 -7.68 11.49
CA ALA A 20 -36.01 -8.31 10.88
C ALA A 20 -34.83 -7.37 11.10
N THR A 21 -34.08 -7.60 12.18
CA THR A 21 -32.73 -7.06 12.30
C THR A 21 -31.89 -7.71 11.20
N SER A 22 -31.64 -6.95 10.12
CA SER A 22 -30.63 -7.28 9.11
C SER A 22 -29.28 -7.23 9.81
N CYS A 23 -28.79 -8.39 10.25
CA CYS A 23 -27.38 -8.51 10.56
C CYS A 23 -26.64 -8.42 9.22
N GLU A 24 -26.03 -7.29 8.92
CA GLU A 24 -24.99 -7.22 7.90
C GLU A 24 -23.92 -8.23 8.31
N ARG A 25 -23.75 -9.25 7.49
CA ARG A 25 -22.67 -10.22 7.66
C ARG A 25 -21.38 -9.47 7.31
N GLY A 26 -20.63 -9.01 8.31
CA GLY A 26 -19.26 -8.53 8.13
C GLY A 26 -18.42 -9.60 7.43
N ASN A 27 -17.47 -9.18 6.63
CA ASN A 27 -16.51 -10.08 6.00
C ASN A 27 -15.77 -10.88 7.08
N PRO A 28 -15.58 -12.19 6.92
CA PRO A 28 -14.78 -12.98 7.86
C PRO A 28 -13.36 -12.39 7.95
N GLY A 29 -12.92 -12.02 9.15
CA GLY A 29 -11.61 -11.40 9.39
C GLY A 29 -11.58 -9.87 9.34
N GLU A 30 -12.71 -9.21 9.07
CA GLU A 30 -12.82 -7.76 9.11
C GLU A 30 -12.63 -7.22 10.54
N LYS A 31 -11.74 -6.25 10.69
CA LYS A 31 -11.57 -5.45 11.90
C LYS A 31 -12.04 -4.04 11.62
N VAL A 32 -12.77 -3.45 12.56
CA VAL A 32 -13.27 -2.08 12.45
C VAL A 32 -12.71 -1.27 13.61
N PHE A 33 -12.14 -0.12 13.30
CA PHE A 33 -11.53 0.79 14.27
C PHE A 33 -12.20 2.16 14.18
N ALA A 34 -12.61 2.72 15.32
CA ALA A 34 -13.02 4.11 15.38
C ALA A 34 -11.77 5.00 15.35
N VAL A 35 -11.68 5.86 14.35
CA VAL A 35 -10.50 6.70 14.08
C VAL A 35 -10.88 8.17 14.17
N ARG A 36 -9.98 8.97 14.72
CA ARG A 36 -10.04 10.43 14.69
C ARG A 36 -8.78 10.96 14.02
N GLY A 37 -8.90 12.02 13.21
CA GLY A 37 -7.76 12.58 12.54
C GLY A 37 -8.03 13.96 11.94
N VAL A 38 -6.96 14.57 11.44
CA VAL A 38 -6.97 15.88 10.78
C VAL A 38 -6.75 15.69 9.29
N VAL A 39 -7.69 16.15 8.50
CA VAL A 39 -7.57 16.15 7.03
C VAL A 39 -6.35 16.97 6.62
N GLN A 40 -5.44 16.38 5.88
CA GLN A 40 -4.24 17.02 5.38
C GLN A 40 -4.43 17.53 3.96
N LYS A 41 -4.85 16.67 3.05
CA LYS A 41 -5.22 17.03 1.67
C LYS A 41 -5.98 15.88 0.96
N ALA A 42 -6.70 16.23 -0.10
CA ALA A 42 -7.23 15.25 -1.04
C ALA A 42 -6.11 14.67 -1.92
N MET A 43 -6.27 13.42 -2.35
CA MET A 43 -5.36 12.80 -3.31
C MET A 43 -5.67 13.31 -4.72
N PRO A 44 -4.71 13.91 -5.44
CA PRO A 44 -4.94 14.37 -6.81
C PRO A 44 -5.33 13.21 -7.73
N GLY A 45 -6.45 13.36 -8.43
CA GLY A 45 -6.92 12.38 -9.42
C GLY A 45 -7.75 11.22 -8.85
N ASP A 46 -7.85 11.08 -7.52
CA ASP A 46 -8.70 10.07 -6.90
C ASP A 46 -9.59 10.68 -5.79
N PRO A 47 -10.88 10.94 -6.07
CA PRO A 47 -11.79 11.53 -5.09
C PRO A 47 -12.16 10.57 -3.94
N SER A 48 -11.86 9.29 -4.06
CA SER A 48 -12.05 8.31 -2.99
C SER A 48 -10.93 8.30 -1.97
N MET A 49 -9.83 9.03 -2.21
CA MET A 49 -8.63 9.00 -1.38
C MET A 49 -8.40 10.33 -0.66
N MET A 50 -8.15 10.28 0.63
CA MET A 50 -7.85 11.44 1.47
C MET A 50 -6.64 11.17 2.36
N ILE A 51 -5.70 12.10 2.42
CA ILE A 51 -4.57 12.01 3.35
C ILE A 51 -5.00 12.63 4.68
N ILE A 52 -4.92 11.83 5.75
CA ILE A 52 -5.36 12.22 7.10
C ILE A 52 -4.21 11.93 8.08
N ASP A 53 -3.92 12.89 8.97
CA ASP A 53 -3.08 12.71 10.16
C ASP A 53 -3.98 12.14 11.27
N HIS A 54 -4.01 10.82 11.38
CA HIS A 54 -4.85 10.14 12.37
C HIS A 54 -4.15 9.99 13.71
N GLU A 55 -4.92 10.03 14.79
CA GLU A 55 -4.47 9.70 16.13
C GLU A 55 -4.07 8.21 16.22
N GLU A 56 -3.43 7.80 17.31
CA GLU A 56 -3.17 6.37 17.54
C GLU A 56 -4.46 5.55 17.42
N ILE A 57 -4.39 4.44 16.67
CA ILE A 57 -5.44 3.43 16.61
C ILE A 57 -5.03 2.30 17.58
N PRO A 58 -5.62 2.24 18.80
CA PRO A 58 -5.16 1.34 19.86
C PRO A 58 -5.13 -0.12 19.41
N GLY A 59 -4.01 -0.79 19.63
CA GLY A 59 -3.83 -2.20 19.28
C GLY A 59 -3.67 -2.47 17.78
N TYR A 60 -3.53 -1.42 16.96
CA TYR A 60 -3.36 -1.57 15.53
C TYR A 60 -2.17 -0.76 14.97
N MET A 61 -2.22 0.58 15.06
CA MET A 61 -1.12 1.40 14.55
C MET A 61 -0.95 2.71 15.34
N PRO A 62 0.28 3.25 15.47
CA PRO A 62 0.51 4.54 16.09
C PRO A 62 -0.01 5.69 15.21
N ARG A 63 -0.06 6.90 15.79
CA ARG A 63 -0.39 8.12 15.03
C ARG A 63 0.54 8.29 13.83
N MET A 64 -0.05 8.53 12.65
CA MET A 64 0.71 8.82 11.44
C MET A 64 -0.12 9.56 10.39
N VAL A 65 0.55 10.10 9.38
CA VAL A 65 -0.09 10.70 8.20
C VAL A 65 -0.12 9.67 7.09
N MET A 66 -1.31 9.22 6.69
CA MET A 66 -1.46 8.21 5.64
C MET A 66 -2.70 8.46 4.77
N PRO A 67 -2.77 7.86 3.56
CA PRO A 67 -3.99 7.87 2.77
C PRO A 67 -5.04 6.93 3.36
N PHE A 68 -6.28 7.38 3.32
CA PHE A 68 -7.47 6.59 3.60
C PHE A 68 -8.34 6.55 2.36
N LYS A 69 -8.94 5.40 2.09
CA LYS A 69 -9.85 5.19 0.97
C LYS A 69 -11.29 5.13 1.48
N ALA A 70 -12.15 6.02 1.01
CA ALA A 70 -13.58 5.93 1.31
C ALA A 70 -14.22 4.77 0.52
N LYS A 71 -15.13 4.04 1.14
CA LYS A 71 -15.95 3.04 0.46
C LYS A 71 -16.89 3.72 -0.55
N ASP A 72 -17.42 4.88 -0.20
CA ASP A 72 -18.16 5.78 -1.08
C ASP A 72 -17.39 7.11 -1.17
N PRO A 73 -16.95 7.55 -2.38
CA PRO A 73 -16.27 8.83 -2.54
C PRO A 73 -17.05 10.04 -2.01
N ALA A 74 -18.37 9.96 -1.90
CA ALA A 74 -19.21 11.02 -1.32
C ALA A 74 -18.85 11.31 0.16
N GLU A 75 -18.29 10.37 0.88
CA GLU A 75 -17.83 10.54 2.27
C GLU A 75 -16.75 11.61 2.39
N PHE A 76 -15.92 11.78 1.36
CA PHE A 76 -14.83 12.74 1.35
C PHE A 76 -15.12 14.03 0.55
N ALA A 77 -16.24 14.10 -0.16
CA ALA A 77 -16.53 15.17 -1.13
C ALA A 77 -16.55 16.58 -0.53
N LYS A 78 -16.80 16.72 0.77
CA LYS A 78 -16.90 18.03 1.47
C LYS A 78 -15.78 18.26 2.47
N LEU A 79 -14.76 17.39 2.47
CA LEU A 79 -13.66 17.54 3.39
C LEU A 79 -12.63 18.52 2.86
N GLU A 80 -12.18 19.41 3.73
CA GLU A 80 -11.14 20.40 3.44
C GLU A 80 -9.95 20.23 4.38
N PRO A 81 -8.73 20.58 3.96
CA PRO A 81 -7.55 20.53 4.81
C PRO A 81 -7.76 21.31 6.12
N GLY A 82 -7.32 20.70 7.22
CA GLY A 82 -7.48 21.25 8.57
C GLY A 82 -8.75 20.82 9.29
N MET A 83 -9.74 20.25 8.61
CA MET A 83 -10.91 19.69 9.29
C MET A 83 -10.53 18.50 10.16
N VAL A 84 -11.10 18.42 11.37
CA VAL A 84 -11.00 17.26 12.24
C VAL A 84 -12.21 16.35 11.98
N VAL A 85 -11.92 15.10 11.67
CA VAL A 85 -12.92 14.09 11.32
C VAL A 85 -12.85 12.88 12.24
N THR A 86 -13.97 12.17 12.38
CA THR A 86 -14.05 10.81 12.93
C THR A 86 -14.69 9.90 11.91
N PHE A 87 -14.28 8.63 11.88
CA PHE A 87 -14.78 7.63 10.93
C PHE A 87 -14.51 6.22 11.43
N ASP A 88 -15.17 5.25 10.82
CA ASP A 88 -14.90 3.83 10.99
C ASP A 88 -13.91 3.36 9.92
N TYR A 89 -12.77 2.82 10.36
CA TYR A 89 -11.72 2.28 9.50
C TYR A 89 -11.82 0.76 9.49
N HIS A 90 -12.20 0.22 8.36
CA HIS A 90 -12.38 -1.21 8.11
C HIS A 90 -11.10 -1.76 7.51
N VAL A 91 -10.61 -2.87 8.04
CA VAL A 91 -9.41 -3.54 7.58
C VAL A 91 -9.69 -5.02 7.40
N VAL A 92 -9.37 -5.55 6.24
CA VAL A 92 -9.25 -6.97 5.91
C VAL A 92 -7.80 -7.26 5.52
N GLU A 93 -7.50 -8.48 5.12
CA GLU A 93 -6.13 -8.97 4.93
C GLU A 93 -5.25 -8.04 4.06
N ASP A 94 -5.76 -7.56 2.93
CA ASP A 94 -5.02 -6.77 1.93
C ASP A 94 -5.77 -5.51 1.45
N GLU A 95 -6.91 -5.21 2.06
CA GLU A 95 -7.72 -4.04 1.72
C GLU A 95 -8.18 -3.30 2.97
N SER A 96 -8.38 -1.99 2.83
CA SER A 96 -9.01 -1.18 3.86
C SER A 96 -9.90 -0.10 3.24
N TRP A 97 -10.88 0.38 4.01
CA TRP A 97 -11.77 1.47 3.60
C TRP A 97 -12.35 2.20 4.80
N VAL A 98 -12.87 3.37 4.54
CA VAL A 98 -13.51 4.25 5.53
C VAL A 98 -15.01 4.32 5.26
N THR A 99 -15.79 4.35 6.34
CA THR A 99 -17.22 4.66 6.32
C THR A 99 -17.60 5.57 7.48
N GLY A 100 -18.75 6.21 7.38
CA GLY A 100 -19.33 6.99 8.49
C GLY A 100 -18.53 8.23 8.86
N VAL A 101 -18.01 8.95 7.87
CA VAL A 101 -17.19 10.14 8.11
C VAL A 101 -18.03 11.29 8.68
N ASN A 102 -17.63 11.77 9.85
CA ASN A 102 -18.24 12.90 10.54
C ASN A 102 -17.20 14.02 10.74
N VAL A 103 -17.57 15.25 10.34
CA VAL A 103 -16.79 16.44 10.65
C VAL A 103 -17.15 16.91 12.06
N THR A 104 -16.15 17.01 12.93
CA THR A 104 -16.38 17.35 14.35
C THR A 104 -16.67 18.84 14.60
N GLY A 105 -16.39 19.69 13.61
CA GLY A 105 -16.43 21.16 13.73
C GLY A 105 -15.16 21.75 14.35
N GLU A 106 -14.20 20.91 14.75
CA GLU A 106 -12.88 21.36 15.22
C GLU A 106 -11.93 21.56 14.03
N THR A 107 -10.89 22.36 14.26
CA THR A 107 -9.79 22.55 13.30
C THR A 107 -8.49 22.01 13.89
N GLY A 108 -7.74 21.30 13.06
CA GLY A 108 -6.45 20.75 13.43
C GLY A 108 -5.31 21.34 12.60
N LYS A 109 -4.09 21.04 12.99
CA LYS A 109 -2.88 21.51 12.30
C LYS A 109 -2.61 20.66 11.08
N ILE A 110 -2.34 21.29 9.93
CA ILE A 110 -1.77 20.61 8.77
C ILE A 110 -0.29 20.36 9.08
N THR A 111 0.08 19.08 9.16
CA THR A 111 1.43 18.61 9.51
C THR A 111 2.15 17.99 8.30
N LEU A 112 1.42 17.76 7.19
CA LEU A 112 2.00 17.18 5.99
C LEU A 112 3.11 18.10 5.47
N ASP A 113 4.32 17.59 5.49
CA ASP A 113 5.46 18.27 4.90
C ASP A 113 5.37 18.14 3.36
N GLU A 114 4.87 19.19 2.72
CA GLU A 114 4.78 19.27 1.27
C GLU A 114 6.11 19.63 0.59
N ARG A 115 7.24 19.64 1.33
CA ARG A 115 8.53 19.85 0.67
C ARG A 115 8.68 18.81 -0.43
N LYS A 116 8.40 19.23 -1.66
CA LYS A 116 8.72 18.43 -2.84
C LYS A 116 10.22 18.20 -2.83
N PRO A 117 10.69 16.98 -3.14
CA PRO A 117 12.11 16.80 -3.43
C PRO A 117 12.52 17.87 -4.44
N ASP A 118 13.72 18.42 -4.29
CA ASP A 118 14.26 19.27 -5.33
C ASP A 118 14.26 18.47 -6.63
N ALA A 119 13.43 18.89 -7.60
CA ALA A 119 13.26 18.17 -8.86
C ALA A 119 14.61 18.03 -9.61
N SER A 120 15.60 18.86 -9.27
CA SER A 120 16.95 18.79 -9.84
C SER A 120 17.74 17.59 -9.31
N THR A 121 17.39 17.05 -8.13
CA THR A 121 18.07 15.89 -7.52
C THR A 121 17.41 14.55 -7.87
N LEU A 122 16.18 14.58 -8.42
CA LEU A 122 15.51 13.35 -8.83
C LEU A 122 16.13 12.81 -10.12
N ALA A 123 16.44 11.54 -10.11
CA ALA A 123 16.88 10.83 -11.28
C ALA A 123 15.79 10.81 -12.37
N LYS A 124 16.23 10.93 -13.61
CA LYS A 124 15.39 10.96 -14.81
C LYS A 124 15.56 9.66 -15.60
N PRO A 125 14.65 9.36 -16.50
CA PRO A 125 14.89 8.30 -17.49
C PRO A 125 16.24 8.50 -18.19
N GLY A 126 17.04 7.43 -18.23
CA GLY A 126 18.42 7.44 -18.75
C GLY A 126 19.51 7.60 -17.68
N ASP A 127 19.21 8.09 -16.49
CA ASP A 127 20.17 8.13 -15.38
C ASP A 127 20.40 6.74 -14.78
N ARG A 128 21.56 6.55 -14.12
CA ARG A 128 21.87 5.33 -13.37
C ARG A 128 21.65 5.54 -11.88
N LEU A 129 21.24 4.48 -11.19
CA LEU A 129 21.25 4.46 -9.74
C LEU A 129 22.68 4.35 -9.18
N PRO A 130 22.95 4.85 -7.97
CA PRO A 130 24.21 4.64 -7.28
C PRO A 130 24.59 3.16 -7.17
N ALA A 131 25.87 2.88 -7.21
CA ALA A 131 26.40 1.54 -6.97
C ALA A 131 26.29 1.20 -5.48
N VAL A 132 25.32 0.37 -5.13
CA VAL A 132 25.05 -0.05 -3.76
C VAL A 132 25.06 -1.57 -3.65
N THR A 133 25.37 -2.05 -2.46
CA THR A 133 25.39 -3.48 -2.11
C THR A 133 24.39 -3.75 -1.00
N PHE A 134 23.61 -4.83 -1.15
CA PHE A 134 22.66 -5.33 -0.18
C PHE A 134 22.99 -6.78 0.19
N LEU A 135 22.26 -7.33 1.14
CA LEU A 135 22.17 -8.77 1.37
C LEU A 135 20.89 -9.27 0.71
N ASP A 136 20.98 -10.36 -0.04
CA ASP A 136 19.81 -11.06 -0.54
C ASP A 136 19.12 -11.89 0.57
N GLU A 137 18.03 -12.55 0.25
CA GLU A 137 17.25 -13.39 1.20
C GLU A 137 17.99 -14.63 1.71
N THR A 138 19.19 -14.89 1.21
CA THR A 138 20.10 -15.95 1.69
C THR A 138 21.23 -15.40 2.54
N GLY A 139 21.33 -14.08 2.68
CA GLY A 139 22.41 -13.38 3.37
C GLY A 139 23.66 -13.17 2.53
N LYS A 140 23.61 -13.45 1.21
CA LYS A 140 24.72 -13.20 0.29
C LYS A 140 24.75 -11.73 -0.12
N ALA A 141 25.93 -11.13 -0.13
CA ALA A 141 26.10 -9.77 -0.65
C ALA A 141 25.88 -9.72 -2.17
N VAL A 142 25.02 -8.78 -2.60
CA VAL A 142 24.60 -8.60 -4.00
C VAL A 142 24.62 -7.11 -4.33
N ARG A 143 25.23 -6.76 -5.47
CA ARG A 143 25.20 -5.40 -6.02
C ARG A 143 24.07 -5.23 -7.02
N LEU A 144 23.47 -4.04 -7.08
CA LEU A 144 22.42 -3.77 -8.08
C LEU A 144 22.91 -4.00 -9.52
N SER A 145 24.19 -3.76 -9.80
CA SER A 145 24.78 -4.03 -11.12
C SER A 145 24.80 -5.52 -11.51
N GLU A 146 24.65 -6.45 -10.58
CA GLU A 146 24.58 -7.88 -10.90
C GLU A 146 23.28 -8.27 -11.62
N PHE A 147 22.28 -7.39 -11.61
CA PHE A 147 21.05 -7.55 -12.36
C PHE A 147 21.07 -6.88 -13.75
N GLU A 148 22.16 -6.27 -14.16
CA GLU A 148 22.32 -5.77 -15.53
C GLU A 148 22.23 -6.93 -16.55
N GLY A 149 21.84 -6.63 -17.77
CA GLY A 149 21.56 -7.63 -18.81
C GLY A 149 20.10 -8.05 -18.90
N MET A 150 19.27 -7.67 -17.94
CA MET A 150 17.81 -7.93 -17.94
C MET A 150 17.03 -6.74 -17.42
N PRO A 151 15.73 -6.59 -17.80
CA PRO A 151 14.84 -5.61 -17.18
C PRO A 151 14.68 -5.89 -15.68
N VAL A 152 14.66 -4.83 -14.89
CA VAL A 152 14.46 -4.90 -13.43
C VAL A 152 13.32 -3.98 -13.02
N ALA A 153 12.42 -4.46 -12.16
CA ALA A 153 11.56 -3.58 -11.39
C ALA A 153 11.99 -3.62 -9.92
N LEU A 154 12.07 -2.49 -9.25
CA LEU A 154 12.39 -2.42 -7.84
C LEU A 154 11.40 -1.55 -7.06
N THR A 155 11.12 -1.93 -5.83
CA THR A 155 10.28 -1.18 -4.89
C THR A 155 10.86 -1.21 -3.49
N PHE A 156 10.42 -0.26 -2.66
CA PHE A 156 10.91 -0.12 -1.29
C PHE A 156 9.79 -0.44 -0.30
N VAL A 157 10.11 -1.22 0.72
CA VAL A 157 9.17 -1.71 1.73
C VAL A 157 9.79 -1.75 3.12
N PHE A 158 8.97 -2.07 4.13
CA PHE A 158 9.42 -2.62 5.41
C PHE A 158 8.36 -3.60 5.96
N SER A 159 8.82 -4.68 6.61
CA SER A 159 7.93 -5.78 7.01
C SER A 159 6.91 -5.41 8.08
N ARG A 160 7.21 -4.41 8.90
CA ARG A 160 6.34 -3.92 9.99
C ARG A 160 5.33 -2.85 9.52
N CYS A 161 5.14 -2.67 8.20
CA CYS A 161 4.19 -1.70 7.66
C CYS A 161 2.76 -2.10 8.03
N PRO A 162 2.03 -1.28 8.80
CA PRO A 162 0.67 -1.61 9.22
C PRO A 162 -0.40 -1.20 8.20
N VAL A 163 0.00 -0.55 7.10
CA VAL A 163 -0.91 0.03 6.10
C VAL A 163 -1.08 -0.92 4.92
N PRO A 164 -2.25 -1.58 4.75
CA PRO A 164 -2.48 -2.55 3.67
C PRO A 164 -2.23 -1.99 2.27
N GLU A 165 -2.55 -0.72 2.03
CA GLU A 165 -2.40 -0.03 0.74
C GLU A 165 -0.93 0.31 0.39
N TYR A 166 0.01 0.09 1.31
CA TYR A 166 1.42 0.39 1.11
C TYR A 166 2.26 -0.87 0.85
N CYS A 167 3.10 -1.28 1.79
CA CYS A 167 4.01 -2.40 1.58
C CYS A 167 3.30 -3.72 1.26
N PRO A 168 2.21 -4.13 1.93
CA PRO A 168 1.45 -5.32 1.55
C PRO A 168 0.95 -5.26 0.10
N ARG A 169 0.38 -4.14 -0.32
CA ARG A 169 -0.06 -3.94 -1.70
C ARG A 169 1.10 -4.05 -2.71
N MET A 170 2.27 -3.45 -2.44
CA MET A 170 3.43 -3.56 -3.33
C MET A 170 3.87 -5.01 -3.51
N MET A 171 3.85 -5.81 -2.44
CA MET A 171 4.17 -7.23 -2.48
C MET A 171 3.14 -8.03 -3.30
N ASN A 172 1.85 -7.81 -3.07
CA ASN A 172 0.76 -8.43 -3.83
C ASN A 172 0.85 -8.08 -5.33
N GLN A 173 1.14 -6.82 -5.65
CA GLN A 173 1.33 -6.39 -7.03
C GLN A 173 2.55 -7.06 -7.68
N PHE A 174 3.66 -7.24 -6.98
CA PHE A 174 4.82 -7.96 -7.51
C PHE A 174 4.50 -9.43 -7.75
N ALA A 175 3.77 -10.10 -6.86
CA ALA A 175 3.28 -11.46 -7.09
C ALA A 175 2.39 -11.51 -8.36
N ALA A 176 1.46 -10.57 -8.51
CA ALA A 176 0.58 -10.49 -9.68
C ALA A 176 1.34 -10.19 -10.98
N VAL A 177 2.41 -9.38 -10.94
CA VAL A 177 3.30 -9.16 -12.10
C VAL A 177 3.96 -10.47 -12.53
N ILE A 178 4.45 -11.29 -11.59
CA ILE A 178 5.05 -12.59 -11.93
C ILE A 178 4.02 -13.48 -12.66
N GLU A 179 2.79 -13.56 -12.16
CA GLU A 179 1.75 -14.37 -12.79
C GLU A 179 1.38 -13.81 -14.20
N ALA A 180 1.25 -12.50 -14.32
CA ALA A 180 0.96 -11.86 -15.60
C ALA A 180 2.09 -12.08 -16.63
N MET A 181 3.34 -12.03 -16.21
CA MET A 181 4.51 -12.25 -17.07
C MET A 181 4.59 -13.69 -17.59
N LYS A 182 4.18 -14.69 -16.81
CA LYS A 182 4.17 -16.10 -17.26
C LYS A 182 3.31 -16.34 -18.50
N SER A 183 2.22 -15.62 -18.63
CA SER A 183 1.25 -15.74 -19.72
C SER A 183 1.45 -14.69 -20.83
N ASN A 184 2.39 -13.78 -20.68
CA ASN A 184 2.60 -12.69 -21.64
C ASN A 184 3.56 -13.13 -22.77
N PRO A 185 3.10 -13.22 -24.02
CA PRO A 185 3.95 -13.63 -25.14
C PRO A 185 5.09 -12.65 -25.47
N GLY A 186 4.98 -11.39 -25.00
CA GLY A 186 6.02 -10.38 -25.13
C GLY A 186 7.01 -10.33 -23.96
N ALA A 187 6.87 -11.22 -22.96
CA ALA A 187 7.74 -11.22 -21.81
C ALA A 187 9.20 -11.45 -22.21
N PRO A 188 10.17 -10.68 -21.68
CA PRO A 188 11.59 -10.94 -21.89
C PRO A 188 11.98 -12.31 -21.33
N ALA A 189 13.00 -12.93 -21.93
CA ALA A 189 13.50 -14.24 -21.51
C ALA A 189 13.98 -14.26 -20.05
N ALA A 190 14.45 -13.13 -19.54
CA ALA A 190 14.81 -12.93 -18.15
C ALA A 190 14.37 -11.52 -17.70
N TYR A 191 13.94 -11.42 -16.47
CA TYR A 191 13.67 -10.17 -15.75
C TYR A 191 13.83 -10.41 -14.26
N ARG A 192 13.91 -9.34 -13.46
CA ARG A 192 14.00 -9.44 -12.01
C ARG A 192 13.12 -8.42 -11.31
N LEU A 193 12.45 -8.85 -10.26
CA LEU A 193 11.78 -7.97 -9.28
C LEU A 193 12.66 -7.87 -8.04
N LEU A 194 12.89 -6.68 -7.54
CA LEU A 194 13.70 -6.42 -6.35
C LEU A 194 12.83 -5.72 -5.32
N THR A 195 12.67 -6.32 -4.16
CA THR A 195 12.06 -5.70 -2.99
C THR A 195 13.15 -5.30 -2.02
N ILE A 196 13.32 -4.01 -1.78
CA ILE A 196 14.37 -3.44 -0.94
C ILE A 196 13.76 -2.97 0.37
N SER A 197 14.20 -3.54 1.50
CA SER A 197 13.78 -3.01 2.80
C SER A 197 14.62 -1.80 3.20
N PHE A 198 13.95 -0.78 3.76
CA PHE A 198 14.58 0.37 4.41
C PHE A 198 14.58 0.29 5.94
N ASP A 199 14.09 -0.78 6.53
CA ASP A 199 14.10 -1.03 7.99
C ASP A 199 15.31 -1.88 8.37
N HIS A 200 16.50 -1.28 8.29
CA HIS A 200 17.78 -1.95 8.48
C HIS A 200 17.97 -2.55 9.90
N GLU A 201 17.24 -2.05 10.90
CA GLU A 201 17.32 -2.56 12.26
C GLU A 201 16.50 -3.85 12.46
N HIS A 202 15.43 -4.03 11.69
CA HIS A 202 14.50 -5.13 11.86
C HIS A 202 14.53 -6.13 10.71
N ASP A 203 14.54 -5.68 9.47
CA ASP A 203 14.36 -6.51 8.27
C ASP A 203 15.66 -7.16 7.82
N ARG A 204 16.13 -8.13 8.61
CA ARG A 204 17.22 -9.04 8.22
C ARG A 204 16.75 -9.98 7.11
N PRO A 205 17.65 -10.62 6.38
CA PRO A 205 17.31 -11.55 5.28
C PRO A 205 16.23 -12.56 5.65
N GLU A 206 16.37 -13.22 6.79
CA GLU A 206 15.42 -14.22 7.27
C GLU A 206 14.05 -13.64 7.64
N VAL A 207 13.99 -12.43 8.22
CA VAL A 207 12.75 -11.75 8.59
C VAL A 207 12.00 -11.33 7.33
N LEU A 208 12.70 -10.69 6.40
CA LEU A 208 12.11 -10.23 5.15
C LEU A 208 11.61 -11.40 4.30
N LYS A 209 12.37 -12.52 4.26
CA LYS A 209 11.98 -13.76 3.59
C LYS A 209 10.71 -14.37 4.19
N ALA A 210 10.64 -14.45 5.53
CA ALA A 210 9.47 -15.00 6.23
C ALA A 210 8.22 -14.14 5.99
N TRP A 211 8.36 -12.81 6.02
CA TRP A 211 7.27 -11.89 5.72
C TRP A 211 6.81 -11.98 4.27
N ALA A 212 7.74 -12.02 3.30
CA ALA A 212 7.42 -12.10 1.88
C ALA A 212 6.70 -13.41 1.49
N ALA A 213 6.88 -14.49 2.26
CA ALA A 213 6.19 -15.76 2.02
C ALA A 213 4.66 -15.62 2.10
N ALA A 214 4.13 -14.70 2.93
CA ALA A 214 2.70 -14.42 3.02
C ALA A 214 2.11 -13.85 1.70
N PHE A 215 2.96 -13.24 0.86
CA PHE A 215 2.60 -12.69 -0.45
C PHE A 215 2.96 -13.62 -1.63
N GLY A 216 3.18 -14.91 -1.34
CA GLY A 216 3.50 -15.89 -2.37
C GLY A 216 4.96 -15.93 -2.82
N TYR A 217 5.86 -15.20 -2.14
CA TYR A 217 7.30 -15.34 -2.38
C TYR A 217 7.75 -16.79 -2.09
N ARG A 218 8.56 -17.33 -2.98
CA ARG A 218 9.27 -18.60 -2.82
C ARG A 218 10.57 -18.58 -3.61
N GLU A 219 11.54 -19.33 -3.19
CA GLU A 219 12.81 -19.48 -3.92
C GLU A 219 12.58 -19.94 -5.36
N GLY A 220 13.43 -19.45 -6.25
CA GLY A 220 13.36 -19.75 -7.68
C GLY A 220 12.45 -18.85 -8.49
N LEU A 221 11.67 -17.97 -7.86
CA LEU A 221 10.94 -16.92 -8.59
C LEU A 221 11.91 -15.85 -9.10
N PRO A 222 11.57 -15.11 -10.17
CA PRO A 222 12.33 -13.94 -10.61
C PRO A 222 12.15 -12.74 -9.66
N TRP A 223 12.26 -13.00 -8.37
CA TRP A 223 12.02 -12.05 -7.30
C TRP A 223 13.10 -12.21 -6.23
N THR A 224 13.83 -11.14 -5.94
CA THR A 224 14.90 -11.10 -4.94
C THR A 224 14.52 -10.09 -3.87
N LEU A 225 14.70 -10.48 -2.62
CA LEU A 225 14.49 -9.63 -1.46
C LEU A 225 15.85 -9.08 -1.01
N LEU A 226 15.92 -7.78 -0.82
CA LEU A 226 17.17 -7.10 -0.48
C LEU A 226 17.03 -6.37 0.85
N SER A 227 17.97 -6.60 1.74
CA SER A 227 18.07 -5.93 3.03
C SER A 227 19.51 -5.45 3.28
N SER A 228 19.70 -4.64 4.31
CA SER A 228 21.03 -4.19 4.71
C SER A 228 21.03 -3.93 6.22
N GLU A 229 22.08 -4.28 6.91
CA GLU A 229 22.30 -3.88 8.31
C GLU A 229 22.80 -2.43 8.43
N ASP A 230 23.34 -1.87 7.33
CA ASP A 230 23.78 -0.48 7.22
C ASP A 230 22.68 0.35 6.52
N PRO A 231 22.27 1.50 7.05
CA PRO A 231 21.31 2.39 6.38
C PRO A 231 21.85 3.05 5.09
N ALA A 232 23.17 3.05 4.87
CA ALA A 232 23.80 3.78 3.76
C ALA A 232 23.31 3.35 2.37
N PRO A 233 23.19 2.07 2.02
CA PRO A 233 22.71 1.67 0.69
C PRO A 233 21.32 2.23 0.34
N VAL A 234 20.39 2.19 1.30
CA VAL A 234 19.05 2.75 1.08
C VAL A 234 19.09 4.27 1.04
N ARG A 235 19.86 4.92 1.94
CA ARG A 235 20.00 6.37 1.95
C ARG A 235 20.56 6.87 0.60
N ASP A 236 21.53 6.18 0.02
CA ASP A 236 22.14 6.56 -1.25
C ASP A 236 21.17 6.42 -2.42
N LEU A 237 20.20 5.46 -2.35
CA LEU A 237 19.12 5.34 -3.32
C LEU A 237 17.99 6.35 -3.06
N ALA A 238 17.78 6.80 -1.83
CA ALA A 238 16.69 7.68 -1.46
C ALA A 238 16.72 9.01 -2.20
N ILE A 239 17.89 9.64 -2.32
CA ILE A 239 18.02 10.94 -2.98
C ILE A 239 17.58 10.86 -4.45
N PRO A 240 18.18 10.04 -5.33
CA PRO A 240 17.83 10.01 -6.74
C PRO A 240 16.42 9.47 -7.00
N THR A 241 15.90 8.59 -6.15
CA THR A 241 14.55 8.05 -6.32
C THR A 241 13.47 8.96 -5.70
N GLY A 242 13.85 9.93 -4.89
CA GLY A 242 12.93 10.76 -4.11
C GLY A 242 12.20 9.95 -3.03
N LEU A 243 12.76 8.81 -2.61
CA LEU A 243 12.28 8.07 -1.45
C LEU A 243 12.53 8.93 -0.20
N ARG A 244 11.50 9.13 0.59
CA ARG A 244 11.57 9.76 1.91
C ARG A 244 11.09 8.75 2.92
N TYR A 245 11.87 8.49 3.92
CA TYR A 245 11.53 7.61 5.02
C TYR A 245 12.20 8.11 6.30
N GLY A 246 11.60 7.80 7.43
CA GLY A 246 12.14 8.20 8.72
C GLY A 246 11.21 7.79 9.86
N GLU A 247 11.78 7.60 11.03
CA GLU A 247 11.00 7.27 12.21
C GLU A 247 10.12 8.43 12.65
N ALA A 248 8.87 8.13 12.91
CA ALA A 248 7.93 9.05 13.53
C ALA A 248 6.86 8.26 14.29
N ASN A 249 6.57 8.67 15.52
CA ASN A 249 5.52 8.09 16.33
C ASN A 249 5.62 6.55 16.53
N GLY A 250 6.84 6.00 16.61
CA GLY A 250 7.07 4.56 16.81
C GLY A 250 6.89 3.69 15.57
N THR A 251 6.79 4.27 14.40
CA THR A 251 6.79 3.58 13.11
C THR A 251 7.65 4.33 12.09
N ILE A 252 7.84 3.76 10.91
CA ILE A 252 8.54 4.42 9.82
C ILE A 252 7.51 5.07 8.88
N GLN A 253 7.54 6.40 8.80
CA GLN A 253 6.79 7.12 7.77
C GLN A 253 7.61 7.16 6.48
N HIS A 254 6.96 6.94 5.35
CA HIS A 254 7.61 6.93 4.05
C HIS A 254 6.64 7.27 2.92
N ASN A 255 7.17 7.64 1.78
CA ASN A 255 6.42 7.67 0.53
C ASN A 255 6.72 6.40 -0.29
N LEU A 256 5.91 6.11 -1.29
CA LEU A 256 6.11 4.96 -2.16
C LEU A 256 6.95 5.33 -3.39
N ARG A 257 7.82 4.41 -3.78
CA ARG A 257 8.65 4.50 -4.98
C ARG A 257 8.79 3.12 -5.61
N THR A 258 8.49 3.06 -6.91
CA THR A 258 8.74 1.86 -7.71
C THR A 258 9.43 2.29 -9.00
N LEU A 259 10.47 1.59 -9.41
CA LEU A 259 11.24 1.91 -10.60
C LEU A 259 11.29 0.73 -11.56
N VAL A 260 11.43 1.03 -12.85
CA VAL A 260 11.84 0.06 -13.86
C VAL A 260 13.19 0.49 -14.43
N LEU A 261 14.12 -0.46 -14.47
CA LEU A 261 15.45 -0.28 -15.06
C LEU A 261 15.55 -1.03 -16.39
N ASN A 262 16.23 -0.43 -17.34
CA ASN A 262 16.64 -1.08 -18.58
C ASN A 262 17.75 -2.11 -18.31
N PRO A 263 18.00 -3.04 -19.25
CA PRO A 263 19.08 -4.02 -19.11
C PRO A 263 20.48 -3.42 -18.92
N ASP A 264 20.70 -2.19 -19.36
CA ASP A 264 21.95 -1.48 -19.15
C ASP A 264 22.07 -0.81 -17.77
N GLY A 265 21.07 -0.99 -16.89
CA GLY A 265 21.02 -0.43 -15.54
C GLY A 265 20.55 1.02 -15.47
N THR A 266 20.15 1.63 -16.59
CA THR A 266 19.57 2.97 -16.60
C THR A 266 18.10 2.94 -16.18
N ILE A 267 17.65 4.03 -15.55
CA ILE A 267 16.24 4.19 -15.18
C ILE A 267 15.41 4.35 -16.45
N ARG A 268 14.40 3.50 -16.60
CA ARG A 268 13.38 3.61 -17.63
C ARG A 268 12.20 4.43 -17.16
N ARG A 269 11.68 4.13 -15.97
CA ARG A 269 10.53 4.81 -15.38
C ARG A 269 10.62 4.82 -13.86
N LEU A 270 10.15 5.92 -13.27
CA LEU A 270 9.96 6.08 -11.83
C LEU A 270 8.46 6.34 -11.57
N PHE A 271 7.84 5.46 -10.79
CA PHE A 271 6.50 5.66 -10.22
C PHE A 271 6.65 6.30 -8.84
N THR A 272 5.92 7.36 -8.60
CA THR A 272 6.10 8.22 -7.41
C THR A 272 5.09 7.98 -6.31
N ASP A 273 4.13 7.08 -6.54
CA ASP A 273 3.03 6.75 -5.63
C ASP A 273 2.58 5.29 -5.81
N GLU A 274 1.48 4.92 -5.17
CA GLU A 274 0.85 3.62 -5.23
C GLU A 274 -0.09 3.40 -6.42
N SER A 275 -0.31 4.41 -7.26
CA SER A 275 -1.36 4.40 -8.28
C SER A 275 -1.06 3.52 -9.49
N TRP A 276 0.19 3.04 -9.65
CA TRP A 276 0.54 2.19 -10.78
C TRP A 276 -0.17 0.83 -10.73
N THR A 277 -0.50 0.32 -11.90
CA THR A 277 -1.19 -0.96 -12.06
C THR A 277 -0.21 -2.07 -12.47
N VAL A 278 -0.59 -3.33 -12.20
CA VAL A 278 0.16 -4.51 -12.67
C VAL A 278 0.37 -4.45 -14.19
N ALA A 279 -0.65 -4.03 -14.95
CA ALA A 279 -0.55 -3.92 -16.40
C ALA A 279 0.49 -2.88 -16.85
N GLU A 280 0.59 -1.73 -16.17
CA GLU A 280 1.60 -0.72 -16.45
C GLU A 280 3.01 -1.23 -16.15
N LEU A 281 3.22 -1.88 -15.01
CA LEU A 281 4.55 -2.40 -14.66
C LEU A 281 4.99 -3.52 -15.61
N VAL A 282 4.06 -4.42 -15.99
CA VAL A 282 4.30 -5.45 -17.01
C VAL A 282 4.66 -4.82 -18.36
N ALA A 283 3.93 -3.80 -18.79
CA ALA A 283 4.20 -3.11 -20.05
C ALA A 283 5.60 -2.49 -20.07
N GLU A 284 6.02 -1.86 -18.96
CA GLU A 284 7.34 -1.25 -18.85
C GLU A 284 8.47 -2.31 -18.82
N LEU A 285 8.28 -3.43 -18.12
CA LEU A 285 9.24 -4.55 -18.13
C LEU A 285 9.38 -5.18 -19.51
N VAL A 286 8.27 -5.39 -20.21
CA VAL A 286 8.24 -5.91 -21.59
C VAL A 286 8.97 -4.95 -22.52
N ALA A 287 8.65 -3.67 -22.46
CA ALA A 287 9.26 -2.65 -23.30
C ALA A 287 10.77 -2.47 -23.02
N ALA A 288 11.20 -2.62 -21.75
CA ALA A 288 12.61 -2.63 -21.38
C ALA A 288 13.38 -3.84 -21.94
N GLY A 289 12.69 -4.98 -22.10
CA GLY A 289 13.27 -6.20 -22.68
C GLY A 289 13.38 -6.23 -24.21
N GLN A 290 12.77 -5.25 -24.89
CA GLN A 290 12.89 -5.15 -26.35
C GLN A 290 14.28 -4.63 -26.73
N PRO A 291 14.88 -5.12 -27.83
CA PRO A 291 16.12 -4.53 -28.34
C PRO A 291 15.93 -3.03 -28.55
N SER A 292 16.89 -2.24 -28.09
CA SER A 292 16.90 -0.80 -28.39
C SER A 292 16.89 -0.64 -29.91
N SER A 293 15.79 -0.11 -30.48
CA SER A 293 15.80 0.33 -31.86
C SER A 293 16.81 1.47 -31.97
N SER A 294 18.06 1.14 -32.34
CA SER A 294 19.07 2.12 -32.69
C SER A 294 18.57 2.90 -33.89
N HIS A 295 18.17 4.15 -33.66
CA HIS A 295 18.04 5.15 -34.71
C HIS A 295 19.35 5.86 -34.91
#